data_4eca5ba573a0a8d8991feaf6e83a5e07
#
_entry.id   4eca5ba573a0a8d8991feaf6e83a5e07
#
_cell.length_a   1.000
_cell.length_b   1.000
_cell.length_c   1.000
_cell.angle_alpha   90.00
_cell.angle_beta   90.00
_cell.angle_gamma   90.00
#
_symmetry.space_group_name_H-M   'P 1'
#
loop_
_entity.id
_entity.type
_entity.pdbx_description
1 polymer ?
#
loop_
_entity_poly.entity_id
_entity_poly.type
_entity_poly.pdbx_seq_one_letter_code
_entity_poly.pdbx_strand_id
1 'polypeptide(L)'
;PSLEAYIRNTDLLEVVKADILLVRFDGLELDSGTVVEYMMAKFLGKPTVILRSDFRSVSFLPSCEPYNSMVKNWSRTIEIHLNSFGIWAELFSAERLAHSDSESLQGSMNAEIGTLQKSVDEVAKQVIAALEAVIEMKSPYPPEYHEVVYQASRYAPGSGFSELMTKSKLEDIVQRLKRNGTL
;
A
#
# COMPACT_ATOMS: atom_id res chain seq x y z
N PRO A 1 -26.82 -10.89 -3.55
CA PRO A 1 -25.50 -11.09 -4.18
C PRO A 1 -24.96 -12.48 -3.86
N SER A 2 -24.13 -13.05 -4.76
CA SER A 2 -23.39 -14.28 -4.46
C SER A 2 -22.34 -14.02 -3.35
N LEU A 3 -21.76 -15.10 -2.80
CA LEU A 3 -20.73 -14.97 -1.76
C LEU A 3 -19.53 -14.18 -2.27
N GLU A 4 -19.09 -14.43 -3.50
CA GLU A 4 -17.96 -13.73 -4.13
C GLU A 4 -18.25 -12.23 -4.30
N ALA A 5 -19.47 -11.88 -4.70
CA ALA A 5 -19.88 -10.48 -4.81
C ALA A 5 -19.93 -9.80 -3.42
N TYR A 6 -20.33 -10.53 -2.39
CA TYR A 6 -20.33 -10.02 -1.03
C TYR A 6 -18.91 -9.75 -0.52
N ILE A 7 -17.98 -10.69 -0.70
CA ILE A 7 -16.57 -10.54 -0.30
C ILE A 7 -15.98 -9.32 -1.02
N ARG A 8 -16.03 -9.28 -2.35
CA ARG A 8 -15.54 -8.15 -3.16
C ARG A 8 -16.13 -6.80 -2.69
N ASN A 9 -17.43 -6.76 -2.45
CA ASN A 9 -18.10 -5.52 -2.05
C ASN A 9 -17.64 -5.05 -0.67
N THR A 10 -17.35 -5.99 0.24
CA THR A 10 -16.83 -5.66 1.57
C THR A 10 -15.44 -5.07 1.47
N ASP A 11 -14.55 -5.68 0.68
CA ASP A 11 -13.19 -5.20 0.48
C ASP A 11 -13.17 -3.80 -0.16
N LEU A 12 -13.96 -3.60 -1.22
CA LEU A 12 -14.07 -2.29 -1.86
C LEU A 12 -14.70 -1.22 -0.94
N LEU A 13 -15.61 -1.60 -0.04
CA LEU A 13 -16.14 -0.68 0.95
C LEU A 13 -15.06 -0.22 1.94
N GLU A 14 -14.16 -1.11 2.35
CA GLU A 14 -13.02 -0.72 3.21
C GLU A 14 -12.07 0.22 2.46
N VAL A 15 -11.82 -0.01 1.17
CA VAL A 15 -11.07 0.95 0.34
C VAL A 15 -11.75 2.32 0.31
N VAL A 16 -13.08 2.39 0.14
CA VAL A 16 -13.81 3.67 0.15
C VAL A 16 -13.71 4.37 1.51
N LYS A 17 -13.73 3.62 2.60
CA LYS A 17 -13.59 4.17 3.96
C LYS A 17 -12.17 4.63 4.26
N ALA A 18 -11.13 3.97 3.80
CA ALA A 18 -9.75 4.25 4.16
C ALA A 18 -9.37 5.72 3.88
N ASP A 19 -8.59 6.32 4.76
CA ASP A 19 -8.02 7.66 4.55
C ASP A 19 -6.85 7.61 3.57
N ILE A 20 -6.06 6.54 3.63
CA ILE A 20 -4.86 6.28 2.84
C ILE A 20 -4.79 4.79 2.51
N LEU A 21 -4.19 4.45 1.39
CA LEU A 21 -3.97 3.06 0.99
C LEU A 21 -2.47 2.72 0.97
N LEU A 22 -2.10 1.62 1.61
CA LEU A 22 -0.79 0.98 1.45
C LEU A 22 -0.99 -0.31 0.65
N VAL A 23 -0.38 -0.37 -0.52
CA VAL A 23 -0.49 -1.50 -1.45
C VAL A 23 0.85 -2.22 -1.55
N ARG A 24 0.84 -3.54 -1.45
CA ARG A 24 2.04 -4.35 -1.67
C ARG A 24 2.00 -5.04 -3.03
N PHE A 25 2.94 -4.67 -3.90
CA PHE A 25 3.05 -5.20 -5.27
C PHE A 25 4.25 -6.15 -5.43
N ASP A 26 4.35 -7.14 -4.56
CA ASP A 26 5.36 -8.20 -4.62
C ASP A 26 4.93 -9.33 -5.58
N GLY A 27 5.89 -10.13 -6.02
CA GLY A 27 5.65 -11.31 -6.83
C GLY A 27 5.93 -11.13 -8.33
N LEU A 28 5.78 -12.23 -9.08
CA LEU A 28 5.98 -12.25 -10.55
C LEU A 28 4.86 -11.51 -11.27
N GLU A 29 3.64 -11.70 -10.79
CA GLU A 29 2.43 -11.04 -11.27
C GLU A 29 1.79 -10.31 -10.10
N LEU A 30 1.17 -9.18 -10.39
CA LEU A 30 0.41 -8.45 -9.39
C LEU A 30 -0.85 -9.23 -9.05
N ASP A 31 -1.17 -9.30 -7.77
CA ASP A 31 -2.46 -9.85 -7.35
C ASP A 31 -3.60 -9.02 -7.93
N SER A 32 -4.50 -9.67 -8.65
CA SER A 32 -5.59 -9.00 -9.37
C SER A 32 -6.58 -8.31 -8.44
N GLY A 33 -6.82 -8.85 -7.25
CA GLY A 33 -7.66 -8.24 -6.22
C GLY A 33 -7.06 -6.93 -5.73
N THR A 34 -5.78 -6.98 -5.36
CA THR A 34 -5.02 -5.81 -4.93
C THR A 34 -4.96 -4.71 -6.00
N VAL A 35 -4.86 -5.09 -7.29
CA VAL A 35 -4.91 -4.11 -8.39
C VAL A 35 -6.28 -3.43 -8.47
N VAL A 36 -7.37 -4.18 -8.32
CA VAL A 36 -8.73 -3.62 -8.32
C VAL A 36 -8.94 -2.65 -7.15
N GLU A 37 -8.50 -3.01 -5.95
CA GLU A 37 -8.54 -2.14 -4.77
C GLU A 37 -7.73 -0.86 -4.98
N TYR A 38 -6.52 -0.99 -5.51
CA TYR A 38 -5.66 0.12 -5.86
C TYR A 38 -6.34 1.05 -6.87
N MET A 39 -6.88 0.51 -7.96
CA MET A 39 -7.57 1.30 -8.99
C MET A 39 -8.79 2.02 -8.43
N MET A 40 -9.57 1.36 -7.57
CA MET A 40 -10.69 2.00 -6.87
C MET A 40 -10.21 3.21 -6.04
N ALA A 41 -9.13 3.06 -5.30
CA ALA A 41 -8.53 4.16 -4.54
C ALA A 41 -8.07 5.32 -5.44
N LYS A 42 -7.46 5.02 -6.59
CA LYS A 42 -7.01 6.03 -7.55
C LYS A 42 -8.17 6.79 -8.17
N PHE A 43 -9.25 6.12 -8.57
CA PHE A 43 -10.47 6.78 -9.05
C PHE A 43 -11.17 7.63 -7.98
N LEU A 44 -10.96 7.33 -6.71
CA LEU A 44 -11.42 8.17 -5.59
C LEU A 44 -10.44 9.30 -5.22
N GLY A 45 -9.29 9.40 -5.89
CA GLY A 45 -8.28 10.41 -5.60
C GLY A 45 -7.53 10.22 -4.29
N LYS A 46 -7.55 9.00 -3.72
CA LYS A 46 -6.94 8.71 -2.42
C LYS A 46 -5.41 8.77 -2.44
N PRO A 47 -4.79 9.26 -1.35
CA PRO A 47 -3.35 9.10 -1.14
C PRO A 47 -3.01 7.61 -1.07
N THR A 48 -1.96 7.19 -1.79
CA THR A 48 -1.59 5.78 -1.88
C THR A 48 -0.08 5.62 -1.86
N VAL A 49 0.40 4.66 -1.07
CA VAL A 49 1.79 4.20 -1.11
C VAL A 49 1.83 2.82 -1.72
N ILE A 50 2.66 2.63 -2.73
CA ILE A 50 2.98 1.32 -3.30
C ILE A 50 4.29 0.86 -2.69
N LEU A 51 4.28 -0.30 -2.04
CA LEU A 51 5.46 -0.99 -1.56
C LEU A 51 5.76 -2.19 -2.44
N ARG A 52 6.95 -2.22 -3.00
CA ARG A 52 7.52 -3.42 -3.59
C ARG A 52 8.77 -3.79 -2.80
N SER A 53 8.70 -4.91 -2.09
CA SER A 53 9.71 -5.32 -1.11
C SER A 53 10.46 -6.60 -1.50
N ASP A 54 10.12 -7.23 -2.61
CA ASP A 54 10.80 -8.42 -3.10
C ASP A 54 12.14 -8.08 -3.82
N PHE A 55 12.97 -9.10 -4.06
CA PHE A 55 14.29 -8.92 -4.70
C PHE A 55 14.20 -8.36 -6.14
N ARG A 56 13.04 -8.39 -6.78
CA ARG A 56 12.80 -7.84 -8.12
C ARG A 56 12.54 -6.34 -8.11
N SER A 57 12.37 -5.75 -6.93
CA SER A 57 12.21 -4.31 -6.77
C SER A 57 13.44 -3.54 -7.28
N VAL A 58 14.60 -4.18 -7.26
CA VAL A 58 15.87 -3.62 -7.77
C VAL A 58 16.14 -4.24 -9.15
N SER A 59 15.72 -3.55 -10.19
CA SER A 59 16.08 -3.93 -11.55
C SER A 59 17.56 -3.64 -11.79
N PHE A 60 18.32 -4.66 -12.15
CA PHE A 60 19.71 -4.51 -12.61
C PHE A 60 19.81 -3.87 -14.00
N LEU A 61 18.68 -3.74 -14.70
CA LEU A 61 18.61 -3.12 -16.02
C LEU A 61 17.70 -1.88 -15.94
N PRO A 62 18.20 -0.70 -16.33
CA PRO A 62 17.41 0.54 -16.31
C PRO A 62 16.12 0.49 -17.16
N SER A 63 16.03 -0.50 -18.06
CA SER A 63 14.88 -0.73 -18.95
C SER A 63 13.88 -1.76 -18.41
N CYS A 64 14.16 -2.41 -17.29
CA CYS A 64 13.27 -3.44 -16.75
C CYS A 64 12.29 -2.80 -15.76
N GLU A 65 11.05 -2.67 -16.19
CA GLU A 65 9.97 -2.17 -15.35
C GLU A 65 9.57 -3.23 -14.31
N PRO A 66 9.46 -2.88 -13.03
CA PRO A 66 9.18 -3.85 -11.97
C PRO A 66 7.76 -4.44 -12.07
N TYR A 67 6.83 -3.78 -12.76
CA TYR A 67 5.45 -4.22 -12.99
C TYR A 67 4.79 -3.41 -14.12
N ASN A 68 3.57 -3.80 -14.50
CA ASN A 68 2.83 -3.22 -15.61
C ASN A 68 2.66 -1.69 -15.49
N SER A 69 2.96 -0.97 -16.56
CA SER A 69 2.85 0.50 -16.64
C SER A 69 1.44 1.05 -16.37
N MET A 70 0.40 0.23 -16.53
CA MET A 70 -0.99 0.63 -16.27
C MET A 70 -1.27 1.01 -14.80
N VAL A 71 -0.45 0.53 -13.87
CA VAL A 71 -0.58 0.83 -12.44
C VAL A 71 0.43 1.87 -11.94
N LYS A 72 1.25 2.43 -12.84
CA LYS A 72 2.28 3.42 -12.51
C LYS A 72 1.82 4.85 -12.72
N ASN A 73 2.56 5.77 -12.10
CA ASN A 73 2.45 7.22 -12.34
C ASN A 73 1.04 7.80 -12.09
N TRP A 74 0.24 7.15 -11.26
CA TRP A 74 -1.03 7.72 -10.85
C TRP A 74 -0.80 8.89 -9.88
N SER A 75 -1.66 9.90 -9.99
CA SER A 75 -1.63 11.05 -9.09
C SER A 75 -1.72 10.63 -7.63
N ARG A 76 -1.10 11.40 -6.74
CA ARG A 76 -1.16 11.19 -5.30
C ARG A 76 -0.71 9.76 -4.92
N THR A 77 0.44 9.35 -5.49
CA THR A 77 1.03 8.02 -5.26
C THR A 77 2.52 8.16 -5.05
N ILE A 78 3.05 7.49 -4.03
CA ILE A 78 4.47 7.32 -3.78
C ILE A 78 4.81 5.84 -3.92
N GLU A 79 5.85 5.53 -4.70
CA GLU A 79 6.33 4.17 -4.90
C GLU A 79 7.62 3.95 -4.12
N ILE A 80 7.66 2.87 -3.34
CA ILE A 80 8.83 2.43 -2.57
C ILE A 80 9.30 1.10 -3.15
N HIS A 81 10.53 1.08 -3.60
CA HIS A 81 11.18 -0.13 -4.11
C HIS A 81 12.30 -0.52 -3.16
N LEU A 82 12.11 -1.60 -2.42
CA LEU A 82 13.07 -2.11 -1.44
C LEU A 82 13.46 -3.55 -1.77
N ASN A 83 14.74 -3.84 -1.75
CA ASN A 83 15.22 -5.21 -1.71
C ASN A 83 15.32 -5.66 -0.24
N SER A 84 14.21 -6.13 0.34
CA SER A 84 14.18 -6.52 1.75
C SER A 84 15.16 -7.66 2.07
N PHE A 85 15.40 -8.57 1.12
CA PHE A 85 16.41 -9.60 1.27
C PHE A 85 17.84 -9.01 1.27
N GLY A 86 18.12 -8.03 0.40
CA GLY A 86 19.40 -7.32 0.38
C GLY A 86 19.66 -6.57 1.69
N ILE A 87 18.68 -5.84 2.18
CA ILE A 87 18.75 -5.14 3.48
C ILE A 87 19.07 -6.14 4.61
N TRP A 88 18.34 -7.26 4.66
CA TRP A 88 18.59 -8.31 5.65
C TRP A 88 20.00 -8.88 5.53
N ALA A 89 20.46 -9.21 4.31
CA ALA A 89 21.76 -9.82 4.08
C ALA A 89 22.93 -8.88 4.46
N GLU A 90 22.81 -7.58 4.19
CA GLU A 90 23.78 -6.57 4.62
C GLU A 90 23.85 -6.47 6.15
N LEU A 91 22.71 -6.34 6.81
CA LEU A 91 22.64 -6.27 8.27
C LEU A 91 23.15 -7.54 8.92
N PHE A 92 22.79 -8.72 8.38
CA PHE A 92 23.27 -10.01 8.88
C PHE A 92 24.78 -10.16 8.75
N SER A 93 25.36 -9.74 7.62
CA SER A 93 26.79 -9.77 7.41
C SER A 93 27.53 -8.85 8.38
N ALA A 94 27.01 -7.66 8.62
CA ALA A 94 27.58 -6.70 9.58
C ALA A 94 27.54 -7.24 11.01
N GLU A 95 26.44 -7.85 11.44
CA GLU A 95 26.28 -8.44 12.77
C GLU A 95 27.24 -9.65 12.96
N ARG A 96 27.39 -10.51 11.96
CA ARG A 96 28.35 -11.63 12.03
C ARG A 96 29.79 -11.16 12.18
N LEU A 97 30.18 -10.10 11.49
CA LEU A 97 31.52 -9.52 11.64
C LEU A 97 31.74 -8.91 13.03
N ALA A 98 30.71 -8.30 13.59
CA ALA A 98 30.77 -7.69 14.93
C ALA A 98 30.83 -8.73 16.08
N HIS A 99 30.31 -9.94 15.87
CA HIS A 99 30.15 -10.99 16.88
C HIS A 99 30.96 -12.27 16.54
N SER A 100 32.04 -12.16 15.78
CA SER A 100 32.85 -13.30 15.33
C SER A 100 33.40 -14.21 16.46
N ASP A 101 33.40 -13.72 17.69
CA ASP A 101 33.96 -14.41 18.85
C ASP A 101 32.93 -15.18 19.72
N SER A 102 31.61 -15.14 19.35
CA SER A 102 30.58 -15.85 20.12
C SER A 102 30.26 -17.24 19.52
N GLU A 103 30.95 -18.27 19.98
CA GLU A 103 30.71 -19.67 19.56
C GLU A 103 29.40 -20.31 20.10
N SER A 104 28.53 -19.58 20.82
CA SER A 104 27.31 -20.17 21.39
C SER A 104 26.13 -20.07 20.40
N LEU A 105 25.40 -21.20 20.27
CA LEU A 105 24.13 -21.28 19.49
C LEU A 105 23.12 -20.18 19.91
N GLN A 106 23.04 -19.89 21.19
CA GLN A 106 22.16 -18.87 21.76
C GLN A 106 22.57 -17.46 21.29
N GLY A 107 23.85 -17.17 21.22
CA GLY A 107 24.37 -15.91 20.70
C GLY A 107 24.05 -15.71 19.22
N SER A 108 24.20 -16.76 18.42
CA SER A 108 23.86 -16.74 17.00
C SER A 108 22.37 -16.48 16.76
N MET A 109 21.47 -17.18 17.48
CA MET A 109 20.03 -16.98 17.37
C MET A 109 19.60 -15.55 17.76
N ASN A 110 20.17 -15.00 18.83
CA ASN A 110 19.87 -13.64 19.27
C ASN A 110 20.32 -12.60 18.25
N ALA A 111 21.47 -12.78 17.60
CA ALA A 111 21.96 -11.93 16.53
C ALA A 111 21.03 -11.98 15.29
N GLU A 112 20.55 -13.16 14.91
CA GLU A 112 19.61 -13.32 13.81
C GLU A 112 18.28 -12.61 14.07
N ILE A 113 17.73 -12.76 15.29
CA ILE A 113 16.49 -12.05 15.69
C ILE A 113 16.71 -10.54 15.67
N GLY A 114 17.83 -10.06 16.19
CA GLY A 114 18.19 -8.64 16.16
C GLY A 114 18.29 -8.08 14.72
N THR A 115 18.90 -8.87 13.83
CA THR A 115 19.01 -8.51 12.40
C THR A 115 17.65 -8.42 11.72
N LEU A 116 16.77 -9.40 11.97
CA LEU A 116 15.40 -9.38 11.45
C LEU A 116 14.63 -8.14 11.94
N GLN A 117 14.71 -7.85 13.23
CA GLN A 117 14.05 -6.66 13.77
C GLN A 117 14.55 -5.37 13.11
N LYS A 118 15.86 -5.18 12.99
CA LYS A 118 16.45 -4.02 12.31
C LYS A 118 16.01 -3.91 10.86
N SER A 119 15.91 -5.03 10.13
CA SER A 119 15.46 -5.01 8.74
C SER A 119 13.99 -4.62 8.60
N VAL A 120 13.13 -5.08 9.50
CA VAL A 120 11.72 -4.68 9.56
C VAL A 120 11.59 -3.21 9.92
N ASP A 121 12.36 -2.72 10.89
CA ASP A 121 12.34 -1.32 11.32
C ASP A 121 12.79 -0.38 10.18
N GLU A 122 13.77 -0.77 9.38
CA GLU A 122 14.21 0.03 8.21
C GLU A 122 13.11 0.11 7.12
N VAL A 123 12.45 -1.01 6.82
CA VAL A 123 11.31 -1.01 5.90
C VAL A 123 10.16 -0.16 6.44
N ALA A 124 9.82 -0.33 7.71
CA ALA A 124 8.74 0.41 8.37
C ALA A 124 9.01 1.93 8.36
N LYS A 125 10.23 2.35 8.64
CA LYS A 125 10.65 3.76 8.60
C LYS A 125 10.40 4.39 7.23
N GLN A 126 10.77 3.71 6.15
CA GLN A 126 10.57 4.23 4.80
C GLN A 126 9.08 4.26 4.43
N VAL A 127 8.31 3.25 4.82
CA VAL A 127 6.85 3.23 4.61
C VAL A 127 6.17 4.36 5.36
N ILE A 128 6.50 4.60 6.63
CA ILE A 128 5.92 5.69 7.43
C ILE A 128 6.24 7.04 6.79
N ALA A 129 7.48 7.29 6.40
CA ALA A 129 7.87 8.54 5.75
C ALA A 129 7.10 8.77 4.43
N ALA A 130 6.87 7.72 3.64
CA ALA A 130 6.09 7.81 2.42
C ALA A 130 4.60 8.04 2.70
N LEU A 131 4.03 7.42 3.74
CA LEU A 131 2.65 7.64 4.16
C LEU A 131 2.43 9.10 4.60
N GLU A 132 3.34 9.66 5.38
CA GLU A 132 3.31 11.06 5.79
C GLU A 132 3.41 11.99 4.57
N ALA A 133 4.35 11.73 3.67
CA ALA A 133 4.56 12.56 2.49
C ALA A 133 3.39 12.51 1.50
N VAL A 134 2.75 11.36 1.29
CA VAL A 134 1.66 11.23 0.32
C VAL A 134 0.37 11.91 0.78
N ILE A 135 0.14 12.05 2.08
CA ILE A 135 -1.01 12.77 2.64
C ILE A 135 -0.95 14.25 2.23
N GLU A 136 0.24 14.85 2.25
CA GLU A 136 0.46 16.25 1.88
C GLU A 136 0.27 16.54 0.37
N MET A 137 0.19 15.50 -0.46
CA MET A 137 -0.03 15.67 -1.90
C MET A 137 -1.47 16.10 -2.18
N LYS A 138 -1.64 17.08 -3.07
CA LYS A 138 -2.96 17.60 -3.45
C LYS A 138 -3.82 16.54 -4.13
N SER A 139 -5.12 16.57 -3.85
CA SER A 139 -6.11 15.78 -4.57
C SER A 139 -6.05 16.06 -6.09
N PRO A 140 -6.20 15.04 -6.95
CA PRO A 140 -6.31 15.23 -8.39
C PRO A 140 -7.62 15.90 -8.81
N TYR A 141 -8.61 15.88 -7.92
CA TYR A 141 -9.92 16.48 -8.17
C TYR A 141 -10.05 17.85 -7.51
N PRO A 142 -10.60 18.84 -8.20
CA PRO A 142 -11.11 20.06 -7.56
C PRO A 142 -12.14 19.73 -6.47
N PRO A 143 -12.21 20.53 -5.39
CA PRO A 143 -13.07 20.22 -4.23
C PRO A 143 -14.56 20.01 -4.58
N GLU A 144 -15.07 20.70 -5.60
CA GLU A 144 -16.45 20.58 -6.09
C GLU A 144 -16.77 19.20 -6.69
N TYR A 145 -15.77 18.44 -7.14
CA TYR A 145 -15.97 17.10 -7.72
C TYR A 145 -15.83 15.96 -6.70
N HIS A 146 -15.28 16.21 -5.53
CA HIS A 146 -15.05 15.16 -4.55
C HIS A 146 -16.33 14.37 -4.23
N GLU A 147 -17.41 15.08 -3.93
CA GLU A 147 -18.68 14.45 -3.56
C GLU A 147 -19.29 13.67 -4.74
N VAL A 148 -19.20 14.23 -5.95
CA VAL A 148 -19.72 13.59 -7.19
C VAL A 148 -18.98 12.29 -7.47
N VAL A 149 -17.65 12.26 -7.35
CA VAL A 149 -16.82 11.07 -7.57
C VAL A 149 -17.19 9.98 -6.58
N TYR A 150 -17.34 10.33 -5.30
CA TYR A 150 -17.73 9.38 -4.27
C TYR A 150 -19.16 8.88 -4.44
N GLN A 151 -20.10 9.73 -4.87
CA GLN A 151 -21.46 9.31 -5.21
C GLN A 151 -21.48 8.33 -6.39
N ALA A 152 -20.71 8.61 -7.45
CA ALA A 152 -20.60 7.72 -8.61
C ALA A 152 -20.02 6.34 -8.23
N SER A 153 -19.08 6.27 -7.30
CA SER A 153 -18.44 5.04 -6.86
C SER A 153 -19.41 4.02 -6.23
N ARG A 154 -20.58 4.46 -5.73
CA ARG A 154 -21.61 3.56 -5.20
C ARG A 154 -22.16 2.60 -6.23
N TYR A 155 -22.15 2.97 -7.49
CA TYR A 155 -22.80 2.21 -8.56
C TYR A 155 -21.81 1.37 -9.38
N ALA A 156 -20.53 1.77 -9.42
CA ALA A 156 -19.53 1.16 -10.29
C ALA A 156 -19.32 -0.35 -10.05
N PRO A 157 -19.25 -0.88 -8.81
CA PRO A 157 -19.08 -2.31 -8.59
C PRO A 157 -20.33 -3.16 -8.92
N GLY A 158 -21.53 -2.56 -8.94
CA GLY A 158 -22.78 -3.29 -9.14
C GLY A 158 -23.08 -4.32 -8.02
N SER A 159 -23.90 -5.32 -8.34
CA SER A 159 -24.17 -6.52 -7.50
C SER A 159 -24.40 -6.24 -6.00
N GLY A 160 -25.23 -5.26 -5.68
CA GLY A 160 -25.59 -4.94 -4.29
C GLY A 160 -24.63 -4.02 -3.55
N PHE A 161 -23.64 -3.44 -4.21
CA PHE A 161 -22.71 -2.52 -3.56
C PHE A 161 -23.40 -1.23 -3.07
N SER A 162 -24.35 -0.70 -3.85
CA SER A 162 -25.12 0.51 -3.50
C SER A 162 -25.99 0.32 -2.26
N GLU A 163 -26.46 -0.89 -2.01
CA GLU A 163 -27.20 -1.27 -0.80
C GLU A 163 -26.27 -1.36 0.41
N LEU A 164 -25.06 -1.86 0.23
CA LEU A 164 -24.05 -1.94 1.28
C LEU A 164 -23.51 -0.55 1.64
N MET A 165 -23.26 0.28 0.63
CA MET A 165 -22.84 1.68 0.77
C MET A 165 -24.01 2.62 0.53
N THR A 166 -24.89 2.77 1.54
CA THR A 166 -26.03 3.69 1.49
C THR A 166 -25.58 5.15 1.32
N LYS A 167 -26.49 6.01 0.87
CA LYS A 167 -26.20 7.44 0.71
C LYS A 167 -25.74 8.08 2.03
N SER A 168 -26.44 7.82 3.13
CA SER A 168 -26.06 8.35 4.45
C SER A 168 -24.68 7.89 4.88
N LYS A 169 -24.36 6.61 4.72
CA LYS A 169 -23.03 6.05 5.05
C LYS A 169 -21.91 6.69 4.23
N LEU A 170 -22.19 6.98 2.96
CA LEU A 170 -21.23 7.67 2.10
C LEU A 170 -21.02 9.12 2.54
N GLU A 171 -22.09 9.84 2.88
CA GLU A 171 -22.01 11.21 3.40
C GLU A 171 -21.15 11.27 4.67
N ASP A 172 -21.32 10.33 5.60
CA ASP A 172 -20.51 10.22 6.81
C ASP A 172 -19.03 9.97 6.48
N ILE A 173 -18.73 9.08 5.51
CA ILE A 173 -17.38 8.80 5.05
C ILE A 173 -16.75 10.08 4.47
N VAL A 174 -17.42 10.75 3.54
CA VAL A 174 -16.92 11.97 2.89
C VAL A 174 -16.66 13.08 3.92
N GLN A 175 -17.57 13.28 4.88
CA GLN A 175 -17.38 14.26 5.94
C GLN A 175 -16.17 13.93 6.84
N ARG A 176 -15.96 12.65 7.14
CA ARG A 176 -14.79 12.22 7.90
C ARG A 176 -13.49 12.47 7.14
N LEU A 177 -13.42 12.07 5.87
CA LEU A 177 -12.24 12.27 5.01
C LEU A 177 -11.90 13.77 4.86
N LYS A 178 -12.91 14.63 4.71
CA LYS A 178 -12.72 16.09 4.71
C LYS A 178 -12.14 16.60 6.02
N ARG A 179 -12.65 16.12 7.18
CA ARG A 179 -12.12 16.51 8.50
C ARG A 179 -10.67 16.05 8.72
N ASN A 180 -10.32 14.89 8.15
CA ASN A 180 -8.97 14.33 8.25
C ASN A 180 -8.00 14.97 7.24
N GLY A 181 -8.47 15.82 6.33
CA GLY A 181 -7.63 16.46 5.32
C GLY A 181 -7.17 15.51 4.21
N THR A 182 -7.81 14.36 4.06
CA THR A 182 -7.43 13.33 3.08
C THR A 182 -8.27 13.37 1.79
N LEU A 183 -9.21 14.30 1.71
CA LEU A 183 -10.03 14.54 0.52
C LEU A 183 -9.69 15.86 -0.15
#